data_fa90b125a990c8619780de1723703922
#
_entry.id   fa90b125a990c8619780de1723703922
#
_cell.length_a   1.000
_cell.length_b   1.000
_cell.length_c   1.000
_cell.angle_alpha   90.00
_cell.angle_beta   90.00
_cell.angle_gamma   90.00
#
_symmetry.space_group_name_H-M   'P 1'
#
loop_
_entity.id
_entity.type
_entity.pdbx_description
1 polymer ?
#
loop_
_entity_poly.entity_id
_entity_poly.type
_entity_poly.pdbx_seq_one_letter_code
_entity_poly.pdbx_strand_id
1 'polypeptide(L)'
;MEFDYVVVGAGSSGCVVANRLSQCGRYSVALIEAGPSDNNPWIHVPVGYFKTMGNPKSDWCYKTQPDPGIAGRSIPWPRGRVLGGSSSINCLLYVRGQPQDFDTWSQLGCTGWSWDDVLPYFKRSEKWYGVDDSGLRGKDGLLSVQSSRLNRDIVDNWVDAAVTTGYQRN
;
A
#
# COMPACT_ATOMS: atom_id res chain seq x y z
N MET A 1 4.95 24.06 -21.98
CA MET A 1 4.42 22.71 -22.19
C MET A 1 2.98 22.70 -21.69
N GLU A 2 2.07 22.19 -22.48
CA GLU A 2 0.68 22.01 -22.09
C GLU A 2 0.42 20.51 -21.94
N PHE A 3 -0.39 20.14 -20.98
CA PHE A 3 -0.80 18.77 -20.72
C PHE A 3 -2.32 18.74 -20.54
N ASP A 4 -2.96 17.66 -20.95
CA ASP A 4 -4.38 17.45 -20.73
C ASP A 4 -4.69 17.21 -19.24
N TYR A 5 -3.78 16.54 -18.53
CA TYR A 5 -3.90 16.26 -17.10
C TYR A 5 -2.58 16.49 -16.37
N VAL A 6 -2.69 16.99 -15.13
CA VAL A 6 -1.56 17.10 -14.20
C VAL A 6 -1.90 16.33 -12.95
N VAL A 7 -1.11 15.30 -12.64
CA VAL A 7 -1.23 14.50 -11.42
C VAL A 7 -0.12 14.92 -10.46
N VAL A 8 -0.49 15.42 -9.29
CA VAL A 8 0.45 15.89 -8.27
C VAL A 8 0.65 14.81 -7.22
N GLY A 9 1.89 14.37 -7.07
CA GLY A 9 2.31 13.27 -6.22
C GLY A 9 2.33 11.92 -6.92
N ALA A 10 3.51 11.36 -7.10
CA ALA A 10 3.73 10.02 -7.67
C ALA A 10 3.73 8.92 -6.61
N GLY A 11 2.84 9.00 -5.63
CA GLY A 11 2.57 7.94 -4.67
C GLY A 11 1.67 6.85 -5.27
N SER A 12 1.22 5.91 -4.41
CA SER A 12 0.42 4.74 -4.83
C SER A 12 -0.81 5.13 -5.67
N SER A 13 -1.56 6.15 -5.26
CA SER A 13 -2.75 6.61 -5.99
C SER A 13 -2.39 7.38 -7.26
N GLY A 14 -1.43 8.30 -7.18
CA GLY A 14 -1.04 9.13 -8.32
C GLY A 14 -0.46 8.32 -9.47
N CYS A 15 0.36 7.32 -9.16
CA CYS A 15 0.87 6.38 -10.18
C CYS A 15 -0.27 5.63 -10.88
N VAL A 16 -1.30 5.18 -10.16
CA VAL A 16 -2.45 4.51 -10.76
C VAL A 16 -3.25 5.47 -11.63
N VAL A 17 -3.54 6.68 -11.14
CA VAL A 17 -4.30 7.69 -11.90
C VAL A 17 -3.55 8.05 -13.18
N ALA A 18 -2.26 8.38 -13.09
CA ALA A 18 -1.45 8.73 -14.26
C ALA A 18 -1.39 7.58 -15.27
N ASN A 19 -1.19 6.34 -14.83
CA ASN A 19 -1.20 5.16 -15.68
C ASN A 19 -2.53 5.00 -16.42
N ARG A 20 -3.66 5.13 -15.71
CA ARG A 20 -4.97 4.93 -16.32
C ARG A 20 -5.35 6.04 -17.30
N LEU A 21 -5.02 7.28 -16.99
CA LEU A 21 -5.28 8.42 -17.88
C LEU A 21 -4.45 8.35 -19.16
N SER A 22 -3.20 7.91 -19.07
CA SER A 22 -2.30 7.81 -20.23
C SER A 22 -2.47 6.52 -21.04
N GLN A 23 -3.11 5.49 -20.50
CA GLN A 23 -3.19 4.15 -21.10
C GLN A 23 -3.80 4.13 -22.50
N CYS A 24 -4.76 5.00 -22.78
CA CYS A 24 -5.41 5.04 -24.09
C CYS A 24 -4.60 5.80 -25.17
N GLY A 25 -3.50 6.45 -24.78
CA GLY A 25 -2.65 7.24 -25.69
C GLY A 25 -3.29 8.53 -26.23
N ARG A 26 -4.49 8.89 -25.80
CA ARG A 26 -5.22 10.10 -26.26
C ARG A 26 -4.89 11.34 -25.46
N TYR A 27 -4.41 11.16 -24.25
CA TYR A 27 -4.15 12.26 -23.33
C TYR A 27 -2.68 12.33 -22.95
N SER A 28 -2.17 13.54 -22.92
CA SER A 28 -0.87 13.86 -22.34
C SER A 28 -1.02 14.07 -20.84
N VAL A 29 -0.23 13.35 -20.03
CA VAL A 29 -0.33 13.37 -18.57
C VAL A 29 1.03 13.76 -18.00
N ALA A 30 1.05 14.85 -17.20
CA ALA A 30 2.20 15.20 -16.38
C ALA A 30 2.04 14.57 -15.00
N LEU A 31 3.02 13.77 -14.57
CA LEU A 31 3.12 13.26 -13.18
C LEU A 31 4.22 14.02 -12.46
N ILE A 32 3.87 14.78 -11.43
CA ILE A 32 4.80 15.64 -10.67
C ILE A 32 5.07 15.01 -9.32
N GLU A 33 6.33 14.82 -8.98
CA GLU A 33 6.77 14.27 -7.70
C GLU A 33 7.76 15.23 -7.02
N ALA A 34 7.62 15.42 -5.71
CA ALA A 34 8.49 16.29 -4.92
C ALA A 34 9.84 15.65 -4.58
N GLY A 35 9.89 14.34 -4.58
CA GLY A 35 11.08 13.57 -4.27
C GLY A 35 11.88 13.14 -5.51
N PRO A 36 13.02 12.49 -5.30
CA PRO A 36 13.84 11.94 -6.39
C PRO A 36 13.20 10.69 -7.01
N SER A 37 13.82 10.21 -8.09
CA SER A 37 13.60 8.85 -8.59
C SER A 37 13.94 7.78 -7.55
N ASP A 38 13.32 6.62 -7.68
CA ASP A 38 13.46 5.45 -6.77
C ASP A 38 14.76 4.62 -7.00
N ASN A 39 15.80 5.24 -7.54
CA ASN A 39 17.07 4.58 -7.86
C ASN A 39 17.87 4.09 -6.64
N ASN A 40 17.43 4.39 -5.42
CA ASN A 40 18.10 3.90 -4.22
C ASN A 40 17.92 2.37 -4.10
N PRO A 41 19.01 1.57 -4.08
CA PRO A 41 18.91 0.11 -4.02
C PRO A 41 18.10 -0.42 -2.83
N TRP A 42 18.07 0.30 -1.72
CA TRP A 42 17.31 -0.09 -0.53
C TRP A 42 15.80 -0.04 -0.72
N ILE A 43 15.30 0.68 -1.74
CA ILE A 43 13.87 0.68 -2.09
C ILE A 43 13.47 -0.68 -2.69
N HIS A 44 14.38 -1.30 -3.43
CA HIS A 44 14.14 -2.54 -4.18
C HIS A 44 14.47 -3.82 -3.39
N VAL A 45 14.98 -3.67 -2.17
CA VAL A 45 15.27 -4.79 -1.26
C VAL A 45 14.23 -4.80 -0.13
N PRO A 46 13.47 -5.90 0.08
CA PRO A 46 12.38 -5.92 1.06
C PRO A 46 12.75 -5.45 2.47
N VAL A 47 13.92 -5.80 2.98
CA VAL A 47 14.43 -5.34 4.29
C VAL A 47 14.92 -3.89 4.27
N GLY A 48 15.03 -3.28 3.09
CA GLY A 48 15.61 -1.95 2.89
C GLY A 48 14.78 -0.80 3.50
N TYR A 49 13.52 -1.05 3.86
CA TYR A 49 12.68 -0.04 4.49
C TYR A 49 13.31 0.54 5.78
N PHE A 50 14.13 -0.23 6.52
CA PHE A 50 14.91 0.26 7.65
C PHE A 50 15.95 1.33 7.28
N LYS A 51 16.31 1.44 6.01
CA LYS A 51 17.27 2.44 5.49
C LYS A 51 16.59 3.61 4.80
N THR A 52 15.33 3.45 4.44
CA THR A 52 14.55 4.45 3.68
C THR A 52 13.60 5.24 4.58
N MET A 53 12.99 4.61 5.59
CA MET A 53 12.20 5.30 6.61
C MET A 53 13.10 6.20 7.47
N GLY A 54 12.67 7.42 7.72
CA GLY A 54 13.41 8.44 8.46
C GLY A 54 14.62 9.02 7.71
N ASN A 55 14.82 8.64 6.44
CA ASN A 55 15.87 9.20 5.60
C ASN A 55 15.34 10.44 4.85
N PRO A 56 15.86 11.67 5.12
CA PRO A 56 15.35 12.88 4.48
C PRO A 56 15.44 12.92 2.95
N LYS A 57 16.21 12.01 2.34
CA LYS A 57 16.28 11.88 0.86
C LYS A 57 15.05 11.20 0.28
N SER A 58 14.37 10.33 1.05
CA SER A 58 13.23 9.52 0.59
C SER A 58 11.99 9.64 1.47
N ASP A 59 12.07 10.35 2.61
CA ASP A 59 11.01 10.49 3.60
C ASP A 59 10.83 11.97 3.97
N TRP A 60 9.59 12.42 4.14
CA TRP A 60 9.28 13.74 4.67
C TRP A 60 9.66 13.89 6.15
N CYS A 61 9.90 12.80 6.85
CA CYS A 61 10.28 12.75 8.26
C CYS A 61 9.29 13.49 9.18
N TYR A 62 7.99 13.40 8.90
CA TYR A 62 6.97 14.02 9.74
C TYR A 62 6.94 13.41 11.13
N LYS A 63 6.42 14.21 12.07
CA LYS A 63 6.11 13.80 13.44
C LYS A 63 4.71 14.26 13.79
N THR A 64 4.01 13.46 14.59
CA THR A 64 2.72 13.88 15.14
C THR A 64 2.90 15.02 16.13
N GLN A 65 1.85 15.80 16.37
CA GLN A 65 1.79 16.64 17.55
C GLN A 65 1.81 15.77 18.82
N PRO A 66 2.33 16.30 19.95
CA PRO A 66 2.19 15.60 21.22
C PRO A 66 0.72 15.31 21.53
N ASP A 67 0.42 14.07 21.92
CA ASP A 67 -0.95 13.62 22.20
C ASP A 67 -1.06 13.12 23.65
N PRO A 68 -1.99 13.69 24.43
CA PRO A 68 -2.24 13.25 25.81
C PRO A 68 -2.61 11.75 25.91
N GLY A 69 -3.33 11.19 24.91
CA GLY A 69 -3.72 9.77 24.86
C GLY A 69 -2.54 8.80 24.79
N ILE A 70 -1.34 9.29 24.45
CA ILE A 70 -0.10 8.53 24.40
C ILE A 70 0.98 9.13 25.32
N ALA A 71 0.56 9.65 26.46
CA ALA A 71 1.42 10.27 27.48
C ALA A 71 2.26 11.45 26.95
N GLY A 72 1.67 12.30 26.12
CA GLY A 72 2.30 13.51 25.58
C GLY A 72 3.41 13.23 24.56
N ARG A 73 3.53 12.02 24.05
CA ARG A 73 4.57 11.67 23.07
C ARG A 73 4.24 12.21 21.66
N SER A 74 5.31 12.55 20.95
CA SER A 74 5.30 12.77 19.51
C SER A 74 5.88 11.53 18.81
N ILE A 75 5.17 11.01 17.83
CA ILE A 75 5.54 9.78 17.12
C ILE A 75 6.07 10.13 15.73
N PRO A 76 7.21 9.56 15.28
CA PRO A 76 7.61 9.64 13.89
C PRO A 76 6.52 9.10 12.96
N TRP A 77 6.22 9.84 11.90
CA TRP A 77 5.14 9.51 10.95
C TRP A 77 5.68 9.48 9.52
N PRO A 78 6.40 8.41 9.13
CA PRO A 78 7.03 8.32 7.82
C PRO A 78 6.04 8.51 6.68
N ARG A 79 6.44 9.31 5.70
CA ARG A 79 5.74 9.48 4.42
C ARG A 79 6.76 9.62 3.31
N GLY A 80 6.64 8.78 2.29
CA GLY A 80 7.58 8.78 1.18
C GLY A 80 7.60 10.10 0.43
N ARG A 81 8.82 10.58 0.16
CA ARG A 81 9.15 11.70 -0.72
C ARG A 81 10.08 11.17 -1.80
N VAL A 82 9.54 10.42 -2.71
CA VAL A 82 10.24 9.68 -3.76
C VAL A 82 9.23 9.15 -4.77
N LEU A 83 9.63 8.85 -5.98
CA LEU A 83 8.78 8.16 -6.94
C LEU A 83 8.25 6.85 -6.33
N GLY A 84 6.93 6.65 -6.37
CA GLY A 84 6.22 5.59 -5.65
C GLY A 84 5.72 6.02 -4.25
N GLY A 85 6.18 7.16 -3.71
CA GLY A 85 5.73 7.69 -2.43
C GLY A 85 5.96 6.72 -1.27
N SER A 86 4.96 6.59 -0.38
CA SER A 86 5.07 5.70 0.77
C SER A 86 5.14 4.22 0.41
N SER A 87 4.68 3.80 -0.78
CA SER A 87 4.87 2.42 -1.23
C SER A 87 6.34 2.06 -1.53
N SER A 88 7.19 3.07 -1.77
CA SER A 88 8.65 2.86 -1.94
C SER A 88 9.42 2.76 -0.63
N ILE A 89 8.81 3.09 0.52
CA ILE A 89 9.49 3.06 1.82
C ILE A 89 8.75 2.23 2.89
N ASN A 90 7.59 1.64 2.58
CA ASN A 90 6.82 0.83 3.52
C ASN A 90 7.44 -0.57 3.73
N CYS A 91 6.91 -1.34 4.65
CA CYS A 91 7.38 -2.69 4.98
C CYS A 91 6.78 -3.79 4.07
N LEU A 92 6.20 -3.43 2.93
CA LEU A 92 5.70 -4.33 1.90
C LEU A 92 4.61 -5.33 2.34
N LEU A 93 3.89 -5.05 3.42
CA LEU A 93 2.75 -5.85 3.83
C LEU A 93 1.53 -5.47 2.98
N TYR A 94 0.96 -6.46 2.30
CA TYR A 94 -0.26 -6.28 1.53
C TYR A 94 -1.46 -6.81 2.31
N VAL A 95 -2.24 -5.90 2.87
CA VAL A 95 -3.45 -6.19 3.64
C VAL A 95 -4.60 -5.37 3.07
N ARG A 96 -5.76 -5.99 2.90
CA ARG A 96 -7.03 -5.29 2.59
C ARG A 96 -7.81 -5.06 3.87
N GLY A 97 -8.68 -4.05 3.88
CA GLY A 97 -9.71 -3.92 4.89
C GLY A 97 -10.67 -5.12 4.86
N GLN A 98 -11.35 -5.37 5.96
CA GLN A 98 -12.39 -6.40 6.03
C GLN A 98 -13.64 -5.96 5.26
N PRO A 99 -14.47 -6.89 4.77
CA PRO A 99 -15.72 -6.54 4.10
C PRO A 99 -16.58 -5.56 4.91
N GLN A 100 -16.65 -5.76 6.22
CA GLN A 100 -17.41 -4.92 7.15
C GLN A 100 -16.96 -3.46 7.19
N ASP A 101 -15.66 -3.19 6.96
CA ASP A 101 -15.13 -1.82 6.93
C ASP A 101 -15.78 -1.03 5.78
N PHE A 102 -15.83 -1.63 4.60
CA PHE A 102 -16.41 -1.03 3.40
C PHE A 102 -17.93 -0.96 3.47
N ASP A 103 -18.58 -2.01 3.94
CA ASP A 103 -20.04 -2.04 4.12
C ASP A 103 -20.49 -0.97 5.12
N THR A 104 -19.71 -0.74 6.19
CA THR A 104 -19.94 0.37 7.12
C THR A 104 -19.85 1.72 6.42
N TRP A 105 -18.86 1.93 5.55
CA TRP A 105 -18.77 3.17 4.78
C TRP A 105 -19.99 3.38 3.89
N SER A 106 -20.44 2.34 3.22
CA SER A 106 -21.65 2.40 2.38
C SER A 106 -22.88 2.75 3.21
N GLN A 107 -23.05 2.15 4.39
CA GLN A 107 -24.15 2.43 5.32
C GLN A 107 -24.12 3.87 5.86
N LEU A 108 -22.93 4.45 6.02
CA LEU A 108 -22.74 5.84 6.44
C LEU A 108 -22.97 6.85 5.30
N GLY A 109 -23.37 6.39 4.11
CA GLY A 109 -23.74 7.23 2.96
C GLY A 109 -22.71 7.28 1.84
N CYS A 110 -21.58 6.54 1.93
CA CYS A 110 -20.61 6.44 0.84
C CYS A 110 -21.10 5.42 -0.20
N THR A 111 -22.11 5.77 -0.98
CA THR A 111 -22.67 4.90 -2.02
C THR A 111 -21.61 4.48 -3.03
N GLY A 112 -21.57 3.19 -3.39
CA GLY A 112 -20.55 2.63 -4.28
C GLY A 112 -19.24 2.25 -3.59
N TRP A 113 -19.23 2.18 -2.25
CA TRP A 113 -18.09 1.79 -1.43
C TRP A 113 -18.35 0.56 -0.56
N SER A 114 -19.38 -0.24 -0.87
CA SER A 114 -19.54 -1.54 -0.23
C SER A 114 -18.42 -2.50 -0.64
N TRP A 115 -18.27 -3.59 0.10
CA TRP A 115 -17.29 -4.62 -0.25
C TRP A 115 -17.44 -5.11 -1.69
N ASP A 116 -18.67 -5.39 -2.11
CA ASP A 116 -18.96 -5.87 -3.46
C ASP A 116 -18.61 -4.83 -4.54
N ASP A 117 -18.74 -3.54 -4.22
CA ASP A 117 -18.36 -2.46 -5.14
C ASP A 117 -16.82 -2.34 -5.27
N VAL A 118 -16.06 -2.50 -4.18
CA VAL A 118 -14.61 -2.26 -4.19
C VAL A 118 -13.78 -3.50 -4.53
N LEU A 119 -14.27 -4.71 -4.25
CA LEU A 119 -13.55 -5.96 -4.52
C LEU A 119 -13.08 -6.11 -5.99
N PRO A 120 -13.89 -5.76 -7.01
CA PRO A 120 -13.44 -5.82 -8.40
C PRO A 120 -12.19 -4.95 -8.68
N TYR A 121 -12.07 -3.80 -8.00
CA TYR A 121 -10.91 -2.92 -8.14
C TYR A 121 -9.67 -3.47 -7.43
N PHE A 122 -9.82 -4.09 -6.26
CA PHE A 122 -8.74 -4.82 -5.62
C PHE A 122 -8.22 -5.94 -6.53
N LYS A 123 -9.09 -6.76 -7.08
CA LYS A 123 -8.72 -7.83 -8.02
C LYS A 123 -8.08 -7.30 -9.30
N ARG A 124 -8.59 -6.19 -9.84
CA ARG A 124 -8.04 -5.54 -11.05
C ARG A 124 -6.64 -5.00 -10.84
N SER A 125 -6.29 -4.56 -9.64
CA SER A 125 -4.96 -4.02 -9.34
C SER A 125 -3.93 -5.11 -9.04
N GLU A 126 -4.35 -6.25 -8.48
CA GLU A 126 -3.51 -7.29 -7.93
C GLU A 126 -3.06 -8.32 -8.97
N LYS A 127 -1.79 -8.72 -8.88
CA LYS A 127 -1.24 -9.92 -9.52
C LYS A 127 -0.75 -10.87 -8.45
N TRP A 128 -1.62 -11.77 -8.03
CA TRP A 128 -1.33 -12.78 -7.02
C TRP A 128 -0.60 -13.97 -7.63
N TYR A 129 0.52 -14.38 -7.01
CA TYR A 129 1.34 -15.51 -7.45
C TYR A 129 1.08 -16.83 -6.71
N GLY A 130 0.14 -16.86 -5.80
CA GLY A 130 -0.26 -18.07 -5.07
C GLY A 130 -1.52 -18.71 -5.61
N VAL A 131 -1.95 -19.79 -4.94
CA VAL A 131 -3.27 -20.40 -5.15
C VAL A 131 -4.33 -19.50 -4.51
N ASP A 132 -5.49 -19.39 -5.12
CA ASP A 132 -6.63 -18.65 -4.58
C ASP A 132 -7.89 -19.52 -4.66
N ASP A 133 -8.22 -20.12 -3.53
CA ASP A 133 -9.44 -20.93 -3.36
C ASP A 133 -10.62 -20.08 -2.87
N SER A 134 -10.36 -18.83 -2.47
CA SER A 134 -11.38 -17.90 -1.95
C SER A 134 -12.09 -17.08 -3.02
N GLY A 135 -11.52 -16.99 -4.22
CA GLY A 135 -12.00 -16.11 -5.28
C GLY A 135 -11.78 -14.61 -5.00
N LEU A 136 -11.00 -14.27 -3.97
CA LEU A 136 -10.77 -12.88 -3.56
C LEU A 136 -9.54 -12.25 -4.22
N ARG A 137 -8.65 -13.05 -4.82
CA ARG A 137 -7.40 -12.56 -5.40
C ARG A 137 -7.51 -12.20 -6.88
N GLY A 138 -6.72 -11.24 -7.31
CA GLY A 138 -6.54 -10.88 -8.72
C GLY A 138 -5.31 -11.53 -9.32
N LYS A 139 -5.31 -11.79 -10.64
CA LYS A 139 -4.22 -12.47 -11.35
C LYS A 139 -3.52 -11.61 -12.40
N ASP A 140 -4.24 -10.62 -12.94
CA ASP A 140 -3.81 -9.87 -14.14
C ASP A 140 -3.47 -8.40 -13.87
N GLY A 141 -3.43 -8.00 -12.59
CA GLY A 141 -3.09 -6.64 -12.20
C GLY A 141 -1.59 -6.34 -12.29
N LEU A 142 -1.25 -5.08 -12.06
CA LEU A 142 0.14 -4.62 -12.12
C LEU A 142 0.87 -4.70 -10.77
N LEU A 143 0.13 -4.81 -9.66
CA LEU A 143 0.68 -4.91 -8.32
C LEU A 143 1.00 -6.36 -7.99
N SER A 144 2.27 -6.72 -8.02
CA SER A 144 2.76 -8.05 -7.68
C SER A 144 2.60 -8.34 -6.18
N VAL A 145 1.87 -9.41 -5.85
CA VAL A 145 1.64 -9.86 -4.46
C VAL A 145 1.95 -11.36 -4.38
N GLN A 146 2.71 -11.76 -3.37
CA GLN A 146 3.09 -13.15 -3.13
C GLN A 146 3.21 -13.43 -1.64
N SER A 147 3.18 -14.70 -1.26
CA SER A 147 3.50 -15.12 0.09
C SER A 147 4.95 -14.80 0.45
N SER A 148 5.22 -14.57 1.73
CA SER A 148 6.59 -14.39 2.23
C SER A 148 7.44 -15.62 1.86
N ARG A 149 8.67 -15.36 1.42
CA ARG A 149 9.67 -16.43 1.18
C ARG A 149 10.48 -16.75 2.44
N LEU A 150 10.33 -15.97 3.48
CA LEU A 150 11.01 -16.18 4.75
C LEU A 150 10.11 -16.98 5.67
N ASN A 151 10.40 -18.26 5.81
CA ASN A 151 9.85 -19.10 6.85
C ASN A 151 10.81 -19.12 8.04
N ARG A 152 10.28 -18.92 9.23
CA ARG A 152 11.01 -19.02 10.49
C ARG A 152 10.19 -19.81 11.48
N ASP A 153 10.78 -20.81 12.10
CA ASP A 153 10.14 -21.67 13.09
C ASP A 153 9.47 -20.86 14.22
N ILE A 154 10.07 -19.74 14.61
CA ILE A 154 9.49 -18.87 15.64
C ILE A 154 8.14 -18.27 15.22
N VAL A 155 7.95 -18.00 13.92
CA VAL A 155 6.68 -17.47 13.39
C VAL A 155 5.63 -18.57 13.37
N ASP A 156 6.02 -19.77 12.92
CA ASP A 156 5.12 -20.93 12.91
C ASP A 156 4.71 -21.32 14.32
N ASN A 157 5.65 -21.37 15.28
CA ASN A 157 5.36 -21.60 16.69
C ASN A 157 4.42 -20.56 17.28
N TRP A 158 4.54 -19.28 16.88
CA TRP A 158 3.64 -18.23 17.33
C TRP A 158 2.21 -18.43 16.78
N VAL A 159 2.09 -18.78 15.51
CA VAL A 159 0.79 -19.09 14.88
C VAL A 159 0.16 -20.31 15.55
N ASP A 160 0.92 -21.36 15.79
CA ASP A 160 0.44 -22.58 16.44
C ASP A 160 -0.01 -22.30 17.89
N ALA A 161 0.72 -21.45 18.63
CA ALA A 161 0.29 -20.99 19.93
C ALA A 161 -1.03 -20.22 19.88
N ALA A 162 -1.25 -19.36 18.88
CA ALA A 162 -2.52 -18.68 18.70
C ALA A 162 -3.67 -19.66 18.42
N VAL A 163 -3.42 -20.68 17.58
CA VAL A 163 -4.42 -21.74 17.31
C VAL A 163 -4.80 -22.50 18.59
N THR A 164 -3.84 -22.80 19.46
CA THR A 164 -4.14 -23.46 20.74
C THR A 164 -5.01 -22.62 21.68
N THR A 165 -5.06 -21.31 21.48
CA THR A 165 -5.91 -20.38 22.23
C THR A 165 -7.27 -20.12 21.56
N GLY A 166 -7.59 -20.83 20.48
CA GLY A 166 -8.90 -20.80 19.81
C GLY A 166 -8.99 -19.91 18.57
N TYR A 167 -7.89 -19.28 18.14
CA TYR A 167 -7.90 -18.56 16.87
C TYR A 167 -7.85 -19.52 15.69
N GLN A 168 -8.53 -19.18 14.61
CA GLN A 168 -8.44 -19.95 13.37
C GLN A 168 -7.15 -19.62 12.63
N ARG A 169 -6.51 -20.63 12.04
CA ARG A 169 -5.40 -20.42 11.12
C ARG A 169 -5.96 -19.88 9.81
N ASN A 170 -5.42 -18.78 9.32
CA ASN A 170 -5.75 -18.14 8.03
C ASN A 170 -4.50 -18.00 7.15
#